data_98bca1eeabcc46c3c0ac56ab9382b6ca
#
_entry.id   98bca1eeabcc46c3c0ac56ab9382b6ca
#
_cell.length_a   1.000
_cell.length_b   1.000
_cell.length_c   1.000
_cell.angle_alpha   90.00
_cell.angle_beta   90.00
_cell.angle_gamma   90.00
#
_symmetry.space_group_name_H-M   'P 1'
#
loop_
_entity.id
_entity.type
_entity.pdbx_description
1 polymer ?
#
loop_
_entity_poly.entity_id
_entity_poly.type
_entity_poly.pdbx_seq_one_letter_code
_entity_poly.pdbx_strand_id
1 'polypeptide(L)'
;LRAYCYFTLVPVFGDCPLLTSGFESEKQEDMYPSRTAASEVYAQVETDIEEALRLMPASSKLLHKASPAAINMLRTEYYLWKAKRLGGGNAALSTAQSSVDAVLKAGYALLPTFADIFTLNNEANSELIWTLPYIVNENVTPGTSPNFFAYYLAPNGDRTRLREAGYTEDEVPAGSHAQYVVPTQAYCDFLAEDARDTRTDVSVRVFEDKFLTEEVQIKRMVVKFKGSFANDTRSFDSDVPVYRLAEAYLLKAEVENALGNTDAALQNLNVVAKRAYGVDNYYTARTQDAIDNAIISEILKEFVAESNAWWAYLRFNKEFELIETLKGREGEKNVTLWPIAPACLNTNPNITQTEGYK
;
A
#
# COMPACT_ATOMS: atom_id res chain seq x y z
N LEU A 1 -4.69 -16.56 -0.78
CA LEU A 1 -4.07 -15.80 -1.86
C LEU A 1 -5.10 -15.35 -2.90
N ARG A 2 -5.98 -16.24 -3.39
CA ARG A 2 -7.02 -15.90 -4.37
C ARG A 2 -7.91 -14.74 -3.90
N ALA A 3 -8.35 -14.76 -2.64
CA ALA A 3 -9.11 -13.66 -2.04
C ALA A 3 -8.36 -12.32 -2.11
N TYR A 4 -7.08 -12.31 -1.76
CA TYR A 4 -6.25 -11.11 -1.82
C TYR A 4 -6.15 -10.56 -3.24
N CYS A 5 -5.87 -11.42 -4.23
CA CYS A 5 -5.77 -11.01 -5.62
C CYS A 5 -7.10 -10.42 -6.14
N TYR A 6 -8.23 -11.09 -5.89
CA TYR A 6 -9.53 -10.57 -6.34
C TYR A 6 -9.97 -9.33 -5.56
N PHE A 7 -9.67 -9.23 -4.27
CA PHE A 7 -9.95 -8.01 -3.51
C PHE A 7 -9.07 -6.82 -3.97
N THR A 8 -7.92 -7.09 -4.57
CA THR A 8 -7.13 -6.05 -5.25
C THR A 8 -7.71 -5.68 -6.62
N LEU A 9 -8.17 -6.67 -7.39
CA LEU A 9 -8.65 -6.46 -8.76
C LEU A 9 -10.02 -5.78 -8.83
N VAL A 10 -11.00 -6.26 -8.04
CA VAL A 10 -12.39 -5.83 -8.21
C VAL A 10 -12.64 -4.36 -7.87
N PRO A 11 -12.03 -3.72 -6.87
CA PRO A 11 -12.19 -2.29 -6.65
C PRO A 11 -11.50 -1.42 -7.71
N VAL A 12 -10.53 -1.99 -8.44
CA VAL A 12 -9.78 -1.28 -9.49
C VAL A 12 -10.47 -1.36 -10.84
N PHE A 13 -10.97 -2.54 -11.22
CA PHE A 13 -11.50 -2.79 -12.55
C PHE A 13 -13.01 -2.99 -12.60
N GLY A 14 -13.69 -3.04 -11.44
CA GLY A 14 -15.09 -3.42 -11.37
C GLY A 14 -15.27 -4.91 -11.71
N ASP A 15 -16.19 -5.20 -12.63
CA ASP A 15 -16.35 -6.56 -13.13
C ASP A 15 -15.03 -7.09 -13.66
N CYS A 16 -14.69 -8.32 -13.34
CA CYS A 16 -13.45 -8.97 -13.79
C CYS A 16 -13.66 -10.49 -13.97
N PRO A 17 -12.85 -11.18 -14.77
CA PRO A 17 -12.95 -12.62 -14.89
C PRO A 17 -12.75 -13.31 -13.55
N LEU A 18 -13.68 -14.18 -13.15
CA LEU A 18 -13.59 -14.97 -11.92
C LEU A 18 -13.19 -16.40 -12.24
N LEU A 19 -11.96 -16.76 -11.89
CA LEU A 19 -11.40 -18.11 -12.08
C LEU A 19 -11.31 -18.82 -10.73
N THR A 20 -12.04 -19.90 -10.58
CA THR A 20 -12.03 -20.73 -9.36
C THR A 20 -11.28 -22.05 -9.53
N SER A 21 -10.91 -22.38 -10.77
CA SER A 21 -10.07 -23.52 -11.15
C SER A 21 -8.96 -23.07 -12.09
N GLY A 22 -7.86 -23.82 -12.12
CA GLY A 22 -6.76 -23.59 -13.07
C GLY A 22 -7.07 -24.15 -14.47
N PHE A 23 -6.36 -23.66 -15.48
CA PHE A 23 -6.38 -24.24 -16.80
C PHE A 23 -5.32 -25.35 -16.88
N GLU A 24 -5.71 -26.51 -17.40
CA GLU A 24 -4.82 -27.67 -17.57
C GLU A 24 -4.30 -27.81 -18.99
N SER A 25 -4.88 -27.08 -19.95
CA SER A 25 -4.51 -27.13 -21.37
C SER A 25 -4.86 -25.82 -22.07
N GLU A 26 -4.05 -25.43 -23.05
CA GLU A 26 -4.33 -24.30 -23.96
C GLU A 26 -5.54 -24.52 -24.91
N LYS A 27 -6.10 -25.73 -24.92
CA LYS A 27 -7.29 -26.10 -25.69
C LYS A 27 -8.56 -26.17 -24.86
N GLN A 28 -8.51 -25.74 -23.62
CA GLN A 28 -9.68 -25.72 -22.73
C GLN A 28 -10.68 -24.65 -23.19
N GLU A 29 -11.96 -24.99 -23.25
CA GLU A 29 -13.03 -24.11 -23.77
C GLU A 29 -13.10 -22.77 -23.02
N ASP A 30 -12.83 -22.77 -21.71
CA ASP A 30 -12.96 -21.59 -20.84
C ASP A 30 -11.69 -20.71 -20.80
N MET A 31 -10.75 -20.87 -21.71
CA MET A 31 -9.49 -20.10 -21.73
C MET A 31 -9.67 -18.60 -21.88
N TYR A 32 -10.80 -18.18 -22.42
CA TYR A 32 -11.15 -16.78 -22.63
C TYR A 32 -12.40 -16.38 -21.83
N PRO A 33 -12.30 -16.29 -20.49
CA PRO A 33 -13.44 -16.00 -19.65
C PRO A 33 -13.96 -14.59 -19.87
N SER A 34 -15.29 -14.43 -19.76
CA SER A 34 -15.94 -13.13 -19.70
C SER A 34 -15.72 -12.46 -18.34
N ARG A 35 -16.01 -11.18 -18.25
CA ARG A 35 -16.08 -10.49 -16.96
C ARG A 35 -17.29 -10.98 -16.17
N THR A 36 -17.07 -11.31 -14.91
CA THR A 36 -18.08 -11.65 -13.91
C THR A 36 -18.46 -10.39 -13.15
N ALA A 37 -19.72 -10.25 -12.76
CA ALA A 37 -20.18 -9.09 -12.01
C ALA A 37 -19.38 -8.88 -10.71
N ALA A 38 -19.03 -7.65 -10.42
CA ALA A 38 -18.24 -7.30 -9.23
C ALA A 38 -18.86 -7.85 -7.93
N SER A 39 -20.20 -7.87 -7.82
CA SER A 39 -20.92 -8.42 -6.66
C SER A 39 -20.63 -9.91 -6.44
N GLU A 40 -20.53 -10.69 -7.50
CA GLU A 40 -20.20 -12.13 -7.42
C GLU A 40 -18.73 -12.34 -7.06
N VAL A 41 -17.83 -11.49 -7.60
CA VAL A 41 -16.41 -11.52 -7.25
C VAL A 41 -16.22 -11.19 -5.77
N TYR A 42 -16.91 -10.17 -5.24
CA TYR A 42 -16.88 -9.87 -3.80
C TYR A 42 -17.42 -11.03 -2.94
N ALA A 43 -18.48 -11.71 -3.37
CA ALA A 43 -19.00 -12.88 -2.66
C ALA A 43 -17.98 -14.03 -2.62
N GLN A 44 -17.23 -14.23 -3.71
CA GLN A 44 -16.16 -15.23 -3.73
C GLN A 44 -15.00 -14.84 -2.83
N VAL A 45 -14.61 -13.56 -2.79
CA VAL A 45 -13.59 -13.04 -1.87
C VAL A 45 -13.96 -13.34 -0.42
N GLU A 46 -15.21 -13.05 -0.03
CA GLU A 46 -15.73 -13.34 1.32
C GLU A 46 -15.65 -14.84 1.64
N THR A 47 -16.12 -15.68 0.72
CA THR A 47 -16.08 -17.14 0.87
C THR A 47 -14.64 -17.64 1.06
N ASP A 48 -13.71 -17.15 0.26
CA ASP A 48 -12.31 -17.56 0.33
C ASP A 48 -11.63 -17.11 1.64
N ILE A 49 -11.96 -15.92 2.16
CA ILE A 49 -11.43 -15.42 3.44
C ILE A 49 -11.91 -16.31 4.60
N GLU A 50 -13.19 -16.59 4.68
CA GLU A 50 -13.77 -17.39 5.77
C GLU A 50 -13.23 -18.83 5.72
N GLU A 51 -13.13 -19.41 4.54
CA GLU A 51 -12.56 -20.75 4.35
C GLU A 51 -11.07 -20.79 4.69
N ALA A 52 -10.31 -19.75 4.31
CA ALA A 52 -8.89 -19.65 4.67
C ALA A 52 -8.69 -19.61 6.19
N LEU A 53 -9.51 -18.87 6.93
CA LEU A 53 -9.45 -18.85 8.40
C LEU A 53 -9.81 -20.21 9.01
N ARG A 54 -10.80 -20.89 8.46
CA ARG A 54 -11.21 -22.22 8.91
C ARG A 54 -10.12 -23.27 8.73
N LEU A 55 -9.36 -23.19 7.64
CA LEU A 55 -8.32 -24.16 7.27
C LEU A 55 -6.95 -23.85 7.91
N MET A 56 -6.68 -22.58 8.26
CA MET A 56 -5.37 -22.16 8.73
C MET A 56 -5.14 -22.58 10.19
N PRO A 57 -4.02 -23.26 10.48
CA PRO A 57 -3.64 -23.54 11.88
C PRO A 57 -3.44 -22.28 12.69
N ALA A 58 -4.06 -22.19 13.86
CA ALA A 58 -4.06 -20.99 14.70
C ALA A 58 -2.66 -20.50 15.15
N SER A 59 -1.67 -21.38 15.19
CA SER A 59 -0.30 -21.08 15.64
C SER A 59 0.66 -20.69 14.51
N SER A 60 0.19 -20.59 13.28
CA SER A 60 1.07 -20.30 12.13
C SER A 60 1.52 -18.84 12.14
N LYS A 61 2.83 -18.61 12.32
CA LYS A 61 3.49 -17.30 12.12
C LYS A 61 4.49 -17.45 10.98
N LEU A 62 4.10 -17.10 9.78
CA LEU A 62 4.92 -17.24 8.57
C LEU A 62 5.00 -15.88 7.89
N LEU A 63 6.18 -15.27 7.88
CA LEU A 63 6.37 -13.91 7.35
C LEU A 63 6.11 -13.82 5.84
N HIS A 64 6.57 -14.82 5.09
CA HIS A 64 6.46 -14.83 3.61
C HIS A 64 5.32 -15.71 3.09
N LYS A 65 4.37 -16.07 3.94
CA LYS A 65 3.20 -16.88 3.56
C LYS A 65 1.97 -16.39 4.31
N ALA A 66 0.80 -16.82 3.84
CA ALA A 66 -0.44 -16.56 4.57
C ALA A 66 -0.35 -17.11 6.00
N SER A 67 -0.79 -16.31 6.95
CA SER A 67 -0.88 -16.63 8.38
C SER A 67 -2.27 -16.23 8.90
N PRO A 68 -2.71 -16.69 10.08
CA PRO A 68 -3.97 -16.22 10.66
C PRO A 68 -4.04 -14.71 10.79
N ALA A 69 -2.92 -14.05 11.12
CA ALA A 69 -2.84 -12.59 11.22
C ALA A 69 -3.00 -11.93 9.84
N ALA A 70 -2.29 -12.41 8.80
CA ALA A 70 -2.42 -11.90 7.45
C ALA A 70 -3.84 -12.08 6.89
N ILE A 71 -4.49 -13.22 7.16
CA ILE A 71 -5.88 -13.45 6.75
C ILE A 71 -6.83 -12.50 7.49
N ASN A 72 -6.61 -12.26 8.78
CA ASN A 72 -7.42 -11.31 9.55
C ASN A 72 -7.18 -9.86 9.13
N MET A 73 -5.99 -9.48 8.65
CA MET A 73 -5.76 -8.18 8.01
C MET A 73 -6.65 -8.03 6.76
N LEU A 74 -6.56 -8.98 5.83
CA LEU A 74 -7.40 -8.99 4.63
C LEU A 74 -8.90 -8.99 4.97
N ARG A 75 -9.29 -9.77 5.98
CA ARG A 75 -10.68 -9.82 6.47
C ARG A 75 -11.12 -8.47 7.02
N THR A 76 -10.26 -7.78 7.76
CA THR A 76 -10.53 -6.44 8.27
C THR A 76 -10.77 -5.45 7.14
N GLU A 77 -9.88 -5.41 6.15
CA GLU A 77 -9.99 -4.52 5.00
C GLU A 77 -11.26 -4.82 4.18
N TYR A 78 -11.53 -6.10 3.91
CA TYR A 78 -12.70 -6.52 3.15
C TYR A 78 -14.01 -6.10 3.84
N TYR A 79 -14.15 -6.40 5.14
CA TYR A 79 -15.38 -6.06 5.86
C TYR A 79 -15.53 -4.56 6.11
N LEU A 80 -14.42 -3.82 6.25
CA LEU A 80 -14.44 -2.37 6.29
C LEU A 80 -14.87 -1.78 4.93
N TRP A 81 -14.37 -2.33 3.84
CA TRP A 81 -14.83 -2.01 2.48
C TRP A 81 -16.31 -2.34 2.29
N LYS A 82 -16.72 -3.55 2.71
CA LYS A 82 -18.12 -3.98 2.65
C LYS A 82 -19.03 -3.03 3.41
N ALA A 83 -18.62 -2.58 4.59
CA ALA A 83 -19.39 -1.64 5.40
C ALA A 83 -19.57 -0.29 4.70
N LYS A 84 -18.50 0.26 4.16
CA LYS A 84 -18.46 1.64 3.63
C LYS A 84 -18.87 1.74 2.16
N ARG A 85 -18.58 0.71 1.35
CA ARG A 85 -18.77 0.76 -0.12
C ARG A 85 -19.83 -0.20 -0.66
N LEU A 86 -20.19 -1.26 0.06
CA LEU A 86 -21.13 -2.29 -0.39
C LEU A 86 -22.40 -2.36 0.46
N GLY A 87 -22.63 -1.40 1.35
CA GLY A 87 -23.86 -1.31 2.17
C GLY A 87 -23.93 -2.31 3.32
N GLY A 88 -22.80 -2.90 3.75
CA GLY A 88 -22.75 -3.88 4.84
C GLY A 88 -22.99 -3.31 6.24
N GLY A 89 -22.87 -2.00 6.42
CA GLY A 89 -23.17 -1.27 7.66
C GLY A 89 -22.51 -1.84 8.92
N ASN A 90 -23.15 -1.67 10.06
CA ASN A 90 -22.58 -2.03 11.37
C ASN A 90 -22.29 -3.53 11.53
N ALA A 91 -23.00 -4.43 10.86
CA ALA A 91 -22.70 -5.85 10.91
C ALA A 91 -21.32 -6.15 10.32
N ALA A 92 -21.00 -5.53 9.20
CA ALA A 92 -19.68 -5.65 8.58
C ALA A 92 -18.60 -4.96 9.44
N LEU A 93 -18.88 -3.78 10.02
CA LEU A 93 -17.95 -3.12 10.95
C LEU A 93 -17.63 -3.99 12.17
N SER A 94 -18.61 -4.67 12.76
CA SER A 94 -18.39 -5.60 13.90
C SER A 94 -17.49 -6.78 13.51
N THR A 95 -17.63 -7.27 12.28
CA THR A 95 -16.74 -8.33 11.76
C THR A 95 -15.32 -7.80 11.54
N ALA A 96 -15.16 -6.61 10.96
CA ALA A 96 -13.87 -5.94 10.81
C ALA A 96 -13.21 -5.71 12.18
N GLN A 97 -13.97 -5.23 13.17
CA GLN A 97 -13.51 -5.01 14.54
C GLN A 97 -12.94 -6.28 15.17
N SER A 98 -13.69 -7.37 15.10
CA SER A 98 -13.23 -8.65 15.67
C SER A 98 -11.99 -9.20 14.97
N SER A 99 -11.86 -8.97 13.67
CA SER A 99 -10.72 -9.41 12.87
C SER A 99 -9.44 -8.63 13.22
N VAL A 100 -9.51 -7.31 13.28
CA VAL A 100 -8.35 -6.49 13.64
C VAL A 100 -7.96 -6.69 15.11
N ASP A 101 -8.91 -6.94 16.01
CA ASP A 101 -8.62 -7.29 17.40
C ASP A 101 -7.84 -8.60 17.52
N ALA A 102 -8.12 -9.57 16.65
CA ALA A 102 -7.33 -10.80 16.58
C ALA A 102 -5.90 -10.55 16.13
N VAL A 103 -5.68 -9.64 15.17
CA VAL A 103 -4.34 -9.23 14.74
C VAL A 103 -3.57 -8.55 15.88
N LEU A 104 -4.19 -7.57 16.55
CA LEU A 104 -3.56 -6.83 17.64
C LEU A 104 -3.16 -7.73 18.83
N LYS A 105 -3.83 -8.87 18.99
CA LYS A 105 -3.54 -9.89 20.01
C LYS A 105 -2.55 -10.97 19.54
N ALA A 106 -2.12 -10.97 18.29
CA ALA A 106 -1.30 -12.04 17.72
C ALA A 106 0.20 -11.98 18.11
N GLY A 107 0.59 -11.01 18.96
CA GLY A 107 1.95 -10.91 19.49
C GLY A 107 2.95 -10.27 18.52
N TYR A 108 2.49 -9.39 17.65
CA TYR A 108 3.33 -8.42 16.91
C TYR A 108 3.58 -7.19 17.77
N ALA A 109 4.63 -6.44 17.47
CA ALA A 109 4.96 -5.20 18.19
C ALA A 109 5.51 -4.15 17.23
N LEU A 110 5.09 -2.88 17.39
CA LEU A 110 5.69 -1.78 16.66
C LEU A 110 7.16 -1.65 17.04
N LEU A 111 8.01 -1.39 16.08
CA LEU A 111 9.38 -1.03 16.33
C LEU A 111 9.46 0.39 16.93
N PRO A 112 10.47 0.66 17.80
CA PRO A 112 10.65 1.97 18.40
C PRO A 112 10.87 3.08 17.37
N THR A 113 11.56 2.80 16.28
CA THR A 113 11.85 3.74 15.20
C THR A 113 11.25 3.27 13.88
N PHE A 114 10.77 4.23 13.10
CA PHE A 114 10.20 3.94 11.77
C PHE A 114 11.27 3.43 10.79
N ALA A 115 12.49 3.96 10.88
CA ALA A 115 13.58 3.56 10.00
C ALA A 115 13.96 2.08 10.11
N ASP A 116 13.88 1.52 11.32
CA ASP A 116 14.30 0.13 11.59
C ASP A 116 13.41 -0.91 10.88
N ILE A 117 12.17 -0.52 10.47
CA ILE A 117 11.24 -1.40 9.76
C ILE A 117 11.83 -1.83 8.41
N PHE A 118 12.53 -0.91 7.73
CA PHE A 118 12.99 -1.05 6.34
C PHE A 118 14.49 -1.33 6.22
N THR A 119 15.13 -1.68 7.32
CA THR A 119 16.54 -2.01 7.35
C THR A 119 16.75 -3.47 6.91
N LEU A 120 17.59 -3.70 5.90
CA LEU A 120 17.86 -5.04 5.34
C LEU A 120 18.25 -6.09 6.39
N ASN A 121 19.02 -5.69 7.41
CA ASN A 121 19.41 -6.60 8.48
C ASN A 121 18.28 -6.89 9.48
N ASN A 122 17.09 -6.35 9.29
CA ASN A 122 15.94 -6.46 10.19
C ASN A 122 14.64 -6.82 9.45
N GLU A 123 14.71 -7.49 8.31
CA GLU A 123 13.55 -7.84 7.48
C GLU A 123 12.58 -8.84 8.13
N ALA A 124 13.00 -9.54 9.17
CA ALA A 124 12.15 -10.42 9.97
C ALA A 124 11.72 -9.80 11.31
N ASN A 125 11.46 -8.50 11.33
CA ASN A 125 11.13 -7.77 12.55
C ASN A 125 9.70 -8.02 13.07
N SER A 126 9.46 -7.62 14.33
CA SER A 126 8.22 -7.88 15.04
C SER A 126 6.99 -7.11 14.52
N GLU A 127 7.19 -6.11 13.67
CA GLU A 127 6.09 -5.29 13.12
C GLU A 127 5.50 -5.90 11.84
N LEU A 128 6.28 -6.70 11.11
CA LEU A 128 5.89 -7.27 9.83
C LEU A 128 4.97 -8.48 10.01
N ILE A 129 3.81 -8.46 9.37
CA ILE A 129 2.80 -9.52 9.41
C ILE A 129 2.90 -10.42 8.18
N TRP A 130 3.07 -9.81 7.01
CA TRP A 130 3.25 -10.50 5.75
C TRP A 130 4.09 -9.65 4.80
N THR A 131 5.14 -10.26 4.22
CA THR A 131 6.01 -9.60 3.24
C THR A 131 6.21 -10.45 2.01
N LEU A 132 6.55 -9.81 0.91
CA LEU A 132 7.06 -10.44 -0.29
C LEU A 132 8.59 -10.39 -0.24
N PRO A 133 9.28 -11.54 -0.15
CA PRO A 133 10.73 -11.57 -0.04
C PRO A 133 11.41 -11.29 -1.38
N TYR A 134 12.49 -10.53 -1.33
CA TYR A 134 13.37 -10.28 -2.46
C TYR A 134 14.82 -10.54 -2.06
N ILE A 135 15.43 -11.55 -2.66
CA ILE A 135 16.77 -12.03 -2.30
C ILE A 135 17.72 -11.84 -3.48
N VAL A 136 18.87 -11.23 -3.23
CA VAL A 136 19.92 -11.08 -4.24
C VAL A 136 20.30 -12.43 -4.81
N ASN A 137 20.38 -12.53 -6.13
CA ASN A 137 20.69 -13.75 -6.92
C ASN A 137 19.59 -14.83 -6.95
N GLU A 138 18.44 -14.66 -6.30
CA GLU A 138 17.26 -15.37 -6.73
C GLU A 138 16.71 -14.66 -7.98
N ASN A 139 16.28 -15.39 -9.02
CA ASN A 139 15.83 -14.83 -10.31
C ASN A 139 14.57 -13.97 -10.24
N VAL A 140 14.31 -13.36 -9.10
CA VAL A 140 13.18 -12.49 -8.84
C VAL A 140 13.73 -11.14 -8.41
N THR A 141 14.16 -10.35 -9.37
CA THR A 141 14.21 -8.91 -9.15
C THR A 141 12.78 -8.42 -9.17
N PRO A 142 12.35 -7.61 -8.21
CA PRO A 142 11.07 -6.92 -8.33
C PRO A 142 11.15 -6.02 -9.57
N GLY A 143 10.67 -6.51 -10.70
CA GLY A 143 10.74 -5.80 -11.98
C GLY A 143 10.08 -4.41 -11.93
N THR A 144 9.35 -4.14 -10.86
CA THR A 144 8.69 -2.86 -10.57
C THR A 144 9.37 -2.09 -9.44
N SER A 145 10.14 -2.72 -8.55
CA SER A 145 10.78 -2.03 -7.44
C SER A 145 11.65 -0.86 -7.87
N PRO A 146 12.53 -1.01 -8.86
CA PRO A 146 13.30 0.11 -9.35
C PRO A 146 12.44 1.26 -9.87
N ASN A 147 11.28 0.97 -10.40
CA ASN A 147 10.41 1.93 -11.06
C ASN A 147 9.45 2.63 -10.09
N PHE A 148 9.05 1.94 -9.01
CA PHE A 148 8.10 2.46 -8.06
C PHE A 148 8.74 2.98 -6.77
N PHE A 149 9.80 2.32 -6.33
CA PHE A 149 10.37 2.57 -5.03
C PHE A 149 11.77 3.16 -5.07
N ALA A 150 12.41 3.09 -6.18
CA ALA A 150 13.72 3.66 -6.27
C ALA A 150 13.78 4.57 -7.45
N TYR A 151 14.72 5.35 -7.56
CA TYR A 151 14.99 6.29 -8.30
C TYR A 151 16.30 6.56 -8.68
N TYR A 152 16.49 7.34 -9.35
CA TYR A 152 17.45 7.67 -10.26
C TYR A 152 17.80 9.11 -10.27
N LEU A 153 19.02 9.36 -10.10
CA LEU A 153 19.50 10.66 -10.01
C LEU A 153 20.03 11.26 -11.24
N ALA A 154 20.73 10.55 -12.00
CA ALA A 154 21.31 11.07 -13.24
C ALA A 154 21.04 10.08 -14.35
N PRO A 155 20.79 10.53 -15.61
CA PRO A 155 20.81 9.67 -16.77
C PRO A 155 22.15 8.98 -16.80
N ASN A 156 22.29 7.73 -16.56
CA ASN A 156 23.53 6.96 -16.51
C ASN A 156 24.14 6.72 -15.13
N GLY A 157 23.41 7.04 -14.04
CA GLY A 157 23.86 6.71 -12.68
C GLY A 157 25.24 7.23 -12.34
N ASP A 158 25.57 8.48 -12.73
CA ASP A 158 26.90 9.04 -12.46
C ASP A 158 27.09 9.31 -10.98
N ARG A 159 27.39 8.23 -10.25
CA ARG A 159 27.64 8.26 -8.82
C ARG A 159 28.88 9.05 -8.44
N THR A 160 29.83 9.23 -9.37
CA THR A 160 31.03 10.01 -9.13
C THR A 160 30.66 11.44 -8.80
N ARG A 161 29.75 12.04 -9.55
CA ARG A 161 29.30 13.41 -9.30
C ARG A 161 28.55 13.56 -7.99
N LEU A 162 27.73 12.57 -7.60
CA LEU A 162 27.05 12.59 -6.30
C LEU A 162 28.05 12.55 -5.15
N ARG A 163 29.07 11.68 -5.24
CA ARG A 163 30.15 11.61 -4.26
C ARG A 163 30.97 12.90 -4.20
N GLU A 164 31.29 13.50 -5.35
CA GLU A 164 31.97 14.78 -5.44
C GLU A 164 31.13 15.92 -4.82
N ALA A 165 29.80 15.81 -4.87
CA ALA A 165 28.88 16.72 -4.20
C ALA A 165 28.71 16.44 -2.71
N GLY A 166 29.33 15.38 -2.19
CA GLY A 166 29.29 15.04 -0.77
C GLY A 166 28.10 14.17 -0.35
N TYR A 167 27.29 13.66 -1.29
CA TYR A 167 26.21 12.72 -0.96
C TYR A 167 26.71 11.31 -0.75
N THR A 168 26.15 10.63 0.24
CA THR A 168 26.33 9.19 0.46
C THR A 168 25.31 8.38 -0.34
N GLU A 169 25.59 7.09 -0.55
CA GLU A 169 24.64 6.16 -1.19
C GLU A 169 23.35 5.96 -0.38
N ASP A 170 23.40 6.27 0.92
CA ASP A 170 22.22 6.20 1.78
C ASP A 170 21.34 7.45 1.67
N GLU A 171 21.96 8.62 1.48
CA GLU A 171 21.22 9.88 1.33
C GLU A 171 20.58 9.97 -0.05
N VAL A 172 21.30 9.52 -1.07
CA VAL A 172 20.85 9.59 -2.45
C VAL A 172 21.18 8.29 -3.16
N PRO A 173 20.34 7.25 -2.97
CA PRO A 173 20.55 5.97 -3.60
C PRO A 173 20.45 6.08 -5.11
N ALA A 174 21.56 5.86 -5.81
CA ALA A 174 21.63 5.87 -7.25
C ALA A 174 21.41 4.49 -7.84
N GLY A 175 20.71 4.43 -8.97
CA GLY A 175 20.46 3.22 -9.74
C GLY A 175 20.54 3.47 -11.24
N SER A 176 20.52 2.44 -12.03
CA SER A 176 20.59 2.53 -13.50
C SER A 176 19.23 2.62 -14.20
N HIS A 177 18.16 2.80 -13.45
CA HIS A 177 16.79 2.74 -13.98
C HIS A 177 16.15 4.12 -14.09
N ALA A 178 15.28 4.30 -15.07
CA ALA A 178 14.51 5.52 -15.22
C ALA A 178 13.46 5.63 -14.10
N GLN A 179 13.30 6.84 -13.57
CA GLN A 179 12.28 7.12 -12.57
C GLN A 179 10.92 7.33 -13.26
N TYR A 180 9.99 6.40 -13.09
CA TYR A 180 8.64 6.49 -13.64
C TYR A 180 7.63 7.11 -12.68
N VAL A 181 7.87 7.00 -11.36
CA VAL A 181 7.01 7.54 -10.32
C VAL A 181 7.80 8.52 -9.47
N VAL A 182 7.33 9.76 -9.41
CA VAL A 182 7.98 10.85 -8.69
C VAL A 182 6.97 11.43 -7.69
N PRO A 183 7.29 11.55 -6.40
CA PRO A 183 6.43 12.26 -5.48
C PRO A 183 6.28 13.73 -5.88
N THR A 184 5.07 14.27 -5.81
CA THR A 184 4.83 15.69 -6.10
C THR A 184 5.47 16.57 -5.02
N GLN A 185 5.77 17.84 -5.34
CA GLN A 185 6.26 18.80 -4.34
C GLN A 185 5.26 18.93 -3.19
N ALA A 186 3.98 19.10 -3.52
CA ALA A 186 2.92 19.23 -2.51
C ALA A 186 2.86 18.01 -1.56
N TYR A 187 3.13 16.81 -2.07
CA TYR A 187 3.18 15.62 -1.21
C TYR A 187 4.43 15.58 -0.34
N CYS A 188 5.58 16.00 -0.86
CA CYS A 188 6.80 16.13 -0.04
C CYS A 188 6.63 17.20 1.05
N ASP A 189 6.00 18.33 0.74
CA ASP A 189 5.71 19.39 1.70
C ASP A 189 4.73 18.91 2.79
N PHE A 190 3.71 18.15 2.40
CA PHE A 190 2.78 17.50 3.33
C PHE A 190 3.49 16.51 4.28
N LEU A 191 4.42 15.71 3.78
CA LEU A 191 5.20 14.80 4.63
C LEU A 191 6.10 15.57 5.61
N ALA A 192 6.57 16.75 5.25
CA ALA A 192 7.47 17.58 6.03
C ALA A 192 6.77 18.67 6.87
N GLU A 193 5.42 18.71 6.90
CA GLU A 193 4.67 19.80 7.57
C GLU A 193 4.92 19.90 9.08
N ASP A 194 5.25 18.77 9.73
CA ASP A 194 5.65 18.73 11.13
C ASP A 194 7.10 18.25 11.26
N ALA A 195 8.00 19.12 11.68
CA ALA A 195 9.42 18.80 11.82
C ALA A 195 9.74 17.68 12.84
N ARG A 196 8.76 17.27 13.65
CA ARG A 196 8.87 16.12 14.59
C ARG A 196 8.63 14.81 13.89
N ASP A 197 8.04 14.78 12.68
CA ASP A 197 7.74 13.54 11.98
C ASP A 197 9.03 12.84 11.52
N THR A 198 9.37 11.75 12.18
CA THR A 198 10.57 10.96 11.91
C THR A 198 10.50 10.12 10.63
N ARG A 199 9.36 10.11 9.94
CA ARG A 199 9.13 9.28 8.74
C ARG A 199 9.56 9.96 7.44
N THR A 200 9.60 11.29 7.42
CA THR A 200 9.84 12.09 6.20
C THR A 200 11.15 11.69 5.53
N ASP A 201 12.26 11.78 6.24
CA ASP A 201 13.60 11.49 5.68
C ASP A 201 13.84 10.01 5.37
N VAL A 202 13.06 9.12 6.01
CA VAL A 202 13.07 7.68 5.71
C VAL A 202 12.28 7.36 4.44
N SER A 203 11.26 8.15 4.13
CA SER A 203 10.32 7.89 3.05
C SER A 203 10.69 8.58 1.74
N VAL A 204 11.06 9.85 1.81
CA VAL A 204 11.34 10.68 0.62
C VAL A 204 12.60 11.50 0.79
N ARG A 205 13.25 11.82 -0.33
CA ARG A 205 14.36 12.75 -0.39
C ARG A 205 14.05 13.83 -1.42
N VAL A 206 14.29 15.08 -1.03
CA VAL A 206 14.24 16.25 -1.91
C VAL A 206 15.65 16.85 -1.91
N PHE A 207 16.20 17.10 -3.08
CA PHE A 207 17.55 17.67 -3.20
C PHE A 207 17.70 18.50 -4.49
N GLU A 208 18.70 19.38 -4.49
CA GLU A 208 19.08 20.17 -5.65
C GLU A 208 20.07 19.39 -6.52
N ASP A 209 19.66 19.12 -7.77
CA ASP A 209 20.57 18.58 -8.78
C ASP A 209 21.20 19.73 -9.56
N LYS A 210 22.50 19.89 -9.38
CA LYS A 210 23.32 20.94 -10.04
C LYS A 210 24.22 20.37 -11.15
N PHE A 211 24.06 19.05 -11.45
CA PHE A 211 25.04 18.33 -12.24
C PHE A 211 24.58 17.98 -13.64
N LEU A 212 23.28 17.96 -13.90
CA LEU A 212 22.74 17.55 -15.20
C LEU A 212 22.60 18.71 -16.18
N THR A 213 22.38 19.90 -15.69
CA THR A 213 22.18 21.12 -16.49
C THR A 213 22.85 22.31 -15.79
N GLU A 214 23.05 23.43 -16.50
CA GLU A 214 23.50 24.67 -15.90
C GLU A 214 22.47 25.26 -14.91
N GLU A 215 21.21 24.84 -15.02
CA GLU A 215 20.11 25.22 -14.13
C GLU A 215 19.95 24.22 -13.01
N VAL A 216 19.79 24.71 -11.79
CA VAL A 216 19.46 23.89 -10.61
C VAL A 216 18.09 23.26 -10.79
N GLN A 217 18.02 21.95 -10.70
CA GLN A 217 16.76 21.20 -10.75
C GLN A 217 16.43 20.59 -9.39
N ILE A 218 15.20 20.77 -8.94
CA ILE A 218 14.72 20.08 -7.73
C ILE A 218 14.32 18.65 -8.09
N LYS A 219 15.00 17.69 -7.51
CA LYS A 219 14.72 16.27 -7.64
C LYS A 219 14.03 15.76 -6.39
N ARG A 220 13.10 14.84 -6.59
CA ARG A 220 12.33 14.19 -5.54
C ARG A 220 12.32 12.68 -5.79
N MET A 221 12.48 11.92 -4.74
CA MET A 221 12.52 10.46 -4.82
C MET A 221 11.97 9.81 -3.57
N VAL A 222 11.43 8.60 -3.72
CA VAL A 222 11.17 7.69 -2.62
C VAL A 222 12.49 7.00 -2.28
N VAL A 223 12.82 6.90 -0.98
CA VAL A 223 14.07 6.27 -0.51
C VAL A 223 13.82 5.10 0.45
N LYS A 224 12.58 4.78 0.71
CA LYS A 224 12.15 3.81 1.72
C LYS A 224 12.67 2.39 1.48
N PHE A 225 12.71 1.95 0.22
CA PHE A 225 13.13 0.60 -0.19
C PHE A 225 14.41 0.66 -1.02
N LYS A 226 15.48 1.19 -0.43
CA LYS A 226 16.73 1.45 -1.18
C LYS A 226 17.52 0.18 -1.52
N GLY A 227 17.23 -0.95 -0.89
CA GLY A 227 17.95 -2.20 -1.11
C GLY A 227 19.42 -2.14 -0.65
N SER A 228 20.22 -3.12 -1.06
CA SER A 228 21.64 -3.19 -0.77
C SER A 228 22.49 -2.44 -1.80
N PHE A 229 23.71 -2.05 -1.36
CA PHE A 229 24.70 -1.45 -2.23
C PHE A 229 26.05 -2.11 -2.01
N ALA A 230 26.58 -2.78 -3.02
CA ALA A 230 27.87 -3.46 -2.97
C ALA A 230 28.56 -3.44 -4.34
N ASN A 231 29.89 -3.34 -4.34
CA ASN A 231 30.70 -3.32 -5.55
C ASN A 231 30.21 -2.31 -6.61
N ASP A 232 29.90 -1.10 -6.14
CA ASP A 232 29.36 -0.02 -6.96
C ASP A 232 28.04 -0.36 -7.68
N THR A 233 27.28 -1.31 -7.17
CA THR A 233 26.00 -1.73 -7.74
C THR A 233 24.90 -1.69 -6.68
N ARG A 234 23.76 -1.10 -7.02
CA ARG A 234 22.53 -1.11 -6.25
C ARG A 234 21.72 -2.35 -6.61
N SER A 235 21.33 -3.14 -5.62
CA SER A 235 20.36 -4.21 -5.73
C SER A 235 19.09 -3.83 -4.98
N PHE A 236 17.93 -4.03 -5.59
CA PHE A 236 16.64 -3.74 -4.97
C PHE A 236 16.11 -5.02 -4.34
N ASP A 237 16.67 -5.37 -3.21
CA ASP A 237 16.45 -6.60 -2.47
C ASP A 237 15.76 -6.37 -1.12
N SER A 238 15.19 -5.20 -0.90
CA SER A 238 14.33 -4.97 0.26
C SER A 238 13.04 -5.75 0.14
N ASP A 239 12.65 -6.46 1.19
CA ASP A 239 11.34 -7.09 1.31
C ASP A 239 10.23 -6.04 1.21
N VAL A 240 9.15 -6.37 0.51
CA VAL A 240 7.99 -5.48 0.36
C VAL A 240 6.90 -5.88 1.35
N PRO A 241 6.57 -5.05 2.34
CA PRO A 241 5.47 -5.32 3.25
C PRO A 241 4.13 -5.36 2.50
N VAL A 242 3.37 -6.44 2.73
CA VAL A 242 1.96 -6.52 2.34
C VAL A 242 1.10 -6.05 3.50
N TYR A 243 1.43 -6.51 4.71
CA TYR A 243 0.77 -6.09 5.95
C TYR A 243 1.78 -5.90 7.07
N ARG A 244 1.60 -4.82 7.85
CA ARG A 244 2.35 -4.57 9.07
C ARG A 244 1.46 -3.99 10.18
N LEU A 245 1.92 -4.09 11.42
CA LEU A 245 1.11 -3.82 12.60
C LEU A 245 0.59 -2.37 12.68
N ALA A 246 1.34 -1.39 12.16
CA ALA A 246 0.88 0.00 12.11
C ALA A 246 -0.44 0.12 11.33
N GLU A 247 -0.61 -0.66 10.24
CA GLU A 247 -1.86 -0.70 9.50
C GLU A 247 -3.02 -1.26 10.33
N ALA A 248 -2.78 -2.31 11.12
CA ALA A 248 -3.79 -2.84 12.02
C ALA A 248 -4.30 -1.78 13.02
N TYR A 249 -3.42 -0.94 13.55
CA TYR A 249 -3.82 0.17 14.43
C TYR A 249 -4.66 1.23 13.68
N LEU A 250 -4.27 1.61 12.46
CA LEU A 250 -5.02 2.59 11.69
C LEU A 250 -6.37 2.04 11.19
N LEU A 251 -6.42 0.78 10.76
CA LEU A 251 -7.69 0.10 10.44
C LEU A 251 -8.59 -0.02 11.68
N LYS A 252 -8.02 -0.31 12.87
CA LYS A 252 -8.77 -0.31 14.12
C LYS A 252 -9.34 1.07 14.43
N ALA A 253 -8.54 2.13 14.27
CA ALA A 253 -9.01 3.50 14.46
C ALA A 253 -10.16 3.84 13.50
N GLU A 254 -10.06 3.44 12.22
CA GLU A 254 -11.10 3.64 11.21
C GLU A 254 -12.41 2.91 11.56
N VAL A 255 -12.31 1.65 11.98
CA VAL A 255 -13.46 0.85 12.39
C VAL A 255 -14.15 1.46 13.63
N GLU A 256 -13.36 1.83 14.65
CA GLU A 256 -13.89 2.43 15.88
C GLU A 256 -14.55 3.79 15.63
N ASN A 257 -13.95 4.61 14.77
CA ASN A 257 -14.54 5.89 14.38
C ASN A 257 -15.88 5.70 13.65
N ALA A 258 -15.93 4.74 12.73
CA ALA A 258 -17.16 4.40 11.99
C ALA A 258 -18.27 3.84 12.91
N LEU A 259 -17.92 3.17 14.01
CA LEU A 259 -18.85 2.70 15.05
C LEU A 259 -19.23 3.79 16.06
N GLY A 260 -18.64 4.99 16.01
CA GLY A 260 -18.87 6.07 16.96
C GLY A 260 -18.08 5.93 18.26
N ASN A 261 -17.13 5.04 18.36
CA ASN A 261 -16.30 4.81 19.55
C ASN A 261 -15.08 5.74 19.54
N THR A 262 -15.32 7.05 19.71
CA THR A 262 -14.32 8.12 19.57
C THR A 262 -13.05 7.89 20.39
N ASP A 263 -13.16 7.48 21.65
CA ASP A 263 -11.98 7.27 22.52
C ASP A 263 -11.10 6.13 22.02
N ALA A 264 -11.71 5.03 21.60
CA ALA A 264 -11.00 3.89 21.04
C ALA A 264 -10.35 4.24 19.69
N ALA A 265 -11.03 5.02 18.85
CA ALA A 265 -10.47 5.51 17.59
C ALA A 265 -9.21 6.35 17.83
N LEU A 266 -9.28 7.34 18.68
CA LEU A 266 -8.15 8.21 19.04
C LEU A 266 -7.02 7.43 19.72
N GLN A 267 -7.33 6.48 20.59
CA GLN A 267 -6.33 5.65 21.24
C GLN A 267 -5.49 4.89 20.21
N ASN A 268 -6.12 4.23 19.24
CA ASN A 268 -5.40 3.45 18.23
C ASN A 268 -4.64 4.35 17.23
N LEU A 269 -5.23 5.46 16.79
CA LEU A 269 -4.58 6.44 15.95
C LEU A 269 -3.31 7.01 16.62
N ASN A 270 -3.40 7.37 17.89
CA ASN A 270 -2.29 7.94 18.64
C ASN A 270 -1.15 6.94 18.96
N VAL A 271 -1.36 5.63 18.83
CA VAL A 271 -0.27 4.66 18.93
C VAL A 271 0.74 4.86 17.78
N VAL A 272 0.24 5.02 16.55
CA VAL A 272 1.09 5.26 15.38
C VAL A 272 1.68 6.67 15.43
N ALA A 273 0.87 7.68 15.72
CA ALA A 273 1.31 9.06 15.83
C ALA A 273 2.39 9.25 16.91
N LYS A 274 2.28 8.59 18.06
CA LYS A 274 3.30 8.65 19.11
C LYS A 274 4.68 8.19 18.62
N ARG A 275 4.75 7.10 17.85
CA ARG A 275 6.00 6.65 17.26
C ARG A 275 6.57 7.68 16.29
N ALA A 276 5.70 8.26 15.46
CA ALA A 276 6.11 9.20 14.42
C ALA A 276 6.58 10.55 14.97
N TYR A 277 5.82 11.12 15.91
CA TYR A 277 6.03 12.49 16.42
C TYR A 277 6.65 12.57 17.82
N GLY A 278 6.77 11.45 18.53
CA GLY A 278 7.30 11.42 19.89
C GLY A 278 6.36 12.07 20.94
N VAL A 279 5.09 12.29 20.61
CA VAL A 279 4.11 13.01 21.43
C VAL A 279 2.95 12.11 21.79
N ASP A 280 2.61 12.06 23.08
CA ASP A 280 1.39 11.38 23.54
C ASP A 280 0.15 12.21 23.16
N ASN A 281 -0.90 11.53 22.69
CA ASN A 281 -2.16 12.16 22.31
C ASN A 281 -1.98 13.31 21.29
N TYR A 282 -1.22 13.07 20.25
CA TYR A 282 -0.98 14.02 19.16
C TYR A 282 -2.29 14.49 18.52
N TYR A 283 -3.22 13.56 18.26
CA TYR A 283 -4.56 13.84 17.77
C TYR A 283 -5.54 13.92 18.93
N THR A 284 -6.27 15.03 19.04
CA THR A 284 -7.22 15.32 20.13
C THR A 284 -8.62 15.72 19.66
N ALA A 285 -8.80 16.02 18.35
CA ALA A 285 -10.09 16.39 17.79
C ALA A 285 -11.06 15.20 17.86
N ARG A 286 -12.33 15.46 18.22
CA ARG A 286 -13.28 14.40 18.59
C ARG A 286 -14.47 14.25 17.66
N THR A 287 -14.57 15.07 16.62
CA THR A 287 -15.61 14.87 15.59
C THR A 287 -15.22 13.73 14.67
N GLN A 288 -16.19 12.98 14.17
CA GLN A 288 -15.96 11.86 13.28
C GLN A 288 -15.14 12.27 12.05
N ASP A 289 -15.50 13.39 11.40
CA ASP A 289 -14.79 13.92 10.25
C ASP A 289 -13.34 14.30 10.55
N ALA A 290 -13.08 14.90 11.72
CA ALA A 290 -11.71 15.26 12.10
C ALA A 290 -10.84 14.02 12.36
N ILE A 291 -11.41 12.97 12.93
CA ILE A 291 -10.73 11.69 13.13
C ILE A 291 -10.49 10.99 11.80
N ASP A 292 -11.47 10.96 10.89
CA ASP A 292 -11.31 10.41 9.56
C ASP A 292 -10.20 11.14 8.78
N ASN A 293 -10.16 12.47 8.83
CA ASN A 293 -9.08 13.25 8.20
C ASN A 293 -7.71 12.97 8.83
N ALA A 294 -7.64 12.76 10.15
CA ALA A 294 -6.41 12.41 10.83
C ALA A 294 -5.94 10.99 10.46
N ILE A 295 -6.86 10.01 10.37
CA ILE A 295 -6.53 8.64 9.97
C ILE A 295 -6.00 8.60 8.54
N ILE A 296 -6.67 9.28 7.59
CA ILE A 296 -6.18 9.30 6.20
C ILE A 296 -4.83 10.00 6.08
N SER A 297 -4.61 11.09 6.85
CA SER A 297 -3.33 11.76 6.93
C SER A 297 -2.22 10.81 7.41
N GLU A 298 -2.48 10.05 8.48
CA GLU A 298 -1.52 9.06 8.98
C GLU A 298 -1.26 7.93 7.97
N ILE A 299 -2.28 7.42 7.29
CA ILE A 299 -2.12 6.40 6.23
C ILE A 299 -1.19 6.94 5.13
N LEU A 300 -1.39 8.18 4.68
CA LEU A 300 -0.58 8.79 3.63
C LEU A 300 0.88 9.01 4.05
N LYS A 301 1.14 9.32 5.32
CA LYS A 301 2.48 9.51 5.87
C LYS A 301 3.19 8.20 6.20
N GLU A 302 2.45 7.25 6.76
CA GLU A 302 2.99 5.98 7.24
C GLU A 302 3.32 5.01 6.08
N PHE A 303 2.46 4.95 5.05
CA PHE A 303 2.53 3.95 3.99
C PHE A 303 3.00 4.51 2.64
N VAL A 304 3.94 5.46 2.66
CA VAL A 304 4.57 5.95 1.42
C VAL A 304 5.09 4.77 0.60
N ALA A 305 4.62 4.63 -0.63
CA ALA A 305 4.97 3.55 -1.56
C ALA A 305 4.62 2.12 -1.11
N GLU A 306 3.69 1.93 -0.17
CA GLU A 306 3.16 0.63 0.26
C GLU A 306 1.75 0.33 -0.29
N SER A 307 1.26 1.10 -1.26
CA SER A 307 0.01 0.89 -2.00
C SER A 307 -1.31 1.08 -1.22
N ASN A 308 -1.29 1.57 0.03
CA ASN A 308 -2.48 1.72 0.87
C ASN A 308 -3.35 2.95 0.51
N ALA A 309 -2.77 3.97 -0.10
CA ALA A 309 -3.41 5.27 -0.30
C ALA A 309 -4.70 5.21 -1.12
N TRP A 310 -4.70 4.46 -2.25
CA TRP A 310 -5.87 4.36 -3.13
C TRP A 310 -7.10 3.80 -2.42
N TRP A 311 -6.91 2.74 -1.66
CA TRP A 311 -7.97 2.11 -0.87
C TRP A 311 -8.51 3.04 0.21
N ALA A 312 -7.63 3.78 0.89
CA ALA A 312 -8.02 4.78 1.87
C ALA A 312 -8.83 5.91 1.23
N TYR A 313 -8.38 6.50 0.12
CA TYR A 313 -9.14 7.54 -0.57
C TYR A 313 -10.58 7.08 -0.86
N LEU A 314 -10.74 5.88 -1.41
CA LEU A 314 -12.07 5.34 -1.73
C LEU A 314 -12.90 5.05 -0.46
N ARG A 315 -12.31 4.45 0.58
CA ARG A 315 -13.05 4.15 1.83
C ARG A 315 -13.54 5.40 2.56
N PHE A 316 -12.79 6.49 2.47
CA PHE A 316 -13.15 7.77 3.10
C PHE A 316 -13.92 8.70 2.17
N ASN A 317 -14.23 8.31 0.92
CA ASN A 317 -14.83 9.15 -0.12
C ASN A 317 -14.05 10.47 -0.33
N LYS A 318 -12.72 10.40 -0.32
CA LYS A 318 -11.81 11.53 -0.46
C LYS A 318 -11.07 11.56 -1.79
N GLU A 319 -11.38 10.64 -2.70
CA GLU A 319 -10.73 10.53 -4.01
C GLU A 319 -10.85 11.81 -4.84
N PHE A 320 -12.01 12.45 -4.84
CA PHE A 320 -12.23 13.69 -5.60
C PHE A 320 -11.74 14.96 -4.87
N GLU A 321 -11.52 14.87 -3.57
CA GLU A 321 -10.97 15.98 -2.78
C GLU A 321 -9.44 16.00 -2.81
N LEU A 322 -8.80 14.84 -2.67
CA LEU A 322 -7.37 14.72 -2.42
C LEU A 322 -6.55 14.36 -3.68
N ILE A 323 -7.18 13.76 -4.70
CA ILE A 323 -6.47 13.40 -5.93
C ILE A 323 -6.71 14.47 -7.00
N GLU A 324 -5.67 15.23 -7.30
CA GLU A 324 -5.74 16.40 -8.20
C GLU A 324 -6.35 16.09 -9.56
N THR A 325 -6.02 14.93 -10.13
CA THR A 325 -6.52 14.50 -11.44
C THR A 325 -7.99 14.05 -11.44
N LEU A 326 -8.59 13.89 -10.26
CA LEU A 326 -10.00 13.51 -10.10
C LEU A 326 -10.89 14.67 -9.68
N LYS A 327 -10.34 15.80 -9.26
CA LYS A 327 -11.13 16.98 -8.86
C LYS A 327 -12.07 17.45 -9.97
N GLY A 328 -13.33 17.61 -9.62
CA GLY A 328 -14.38 18.06 -10.55
C GLY A 328 -14.88 17.00 -11.54
N ARG A 329 -14.51 15.74 -11.32
CA ARG A 329 -14.88 14.61 -12.18
C ARG A 329 -15.89 13.64 -11.53
N GLU A 330 -16.55 14.07 -10.45
CA GLU A 330 -17.50 13.25 -9.66
C GLU A 330 -18.68 12.73 -10.49
N GLY A 331 -19.03 13.44 -11.54
CA GLY A 331 -20.12 13.05 -12.48
C GLY A 331 -19.70 12.11 -13.61
N GLU A 332 -18.41 11.82 -13.75
CA GLU A 332 -17.92 10.95 -14.81
C GLU A 332 -18.10 9.47 -14.44
N LYS A 333 -18.68 8.71 -15.37
CA LYS A 333 -18.96 7.30 -15.11
C LYS A 333 -17.67 6.49 -14.99
N ASN A 334 -17.56 5.72 -13.90
CA ASN A 334 -16.46 4.81 -13.62
C ASN A 334 -15.07 5.47 -13.59
N VAL A 335 -14.97 6.77 -13.36
CA VAL A 335 -13.71 7.51 -13.36
C VAL A 335 -12.71 7.00 -12.29
N THR A 336 -13.20 6.35 -11.25
CA THR A 336 -12.39 5.71 -10.20
C THR A 336 -11.97 4.27 -10.56
N LEU A 337 -12.51 3.70 -11.63
CA LEU A 337 -12.05 2.42 -12.16
C LEU A 337 -10.95 2.64 -13.20
N TRP A 338 -10.11 1.64 -13.39
CA TRP A 338 -9.06 1.68 -14.40
C TRP A 338 -9.53 1.10 -15.74
N PRO A 339 -9.00 1.60 -16.86
CA PRO A 339 -9.24 0.99 -18.17
C PRO A 339 -8.56 -0.37 -18.27
N ILE A 340 -9.18 -1.26 -19.02
CA ILE A 340 -8.56 -2.54 -19.40
C ILE A 340 -7.48 -2.27 -20.46
N ALA A 341 -6.29 -2.81 -20.26
CA ALA A 341 -5.18 -2.63 -21.19
C ALA A 341 -5.53 -3.19 -22.59
N PRO A 342 -5.16 -2.48 -23.66
CA PRO A 342 -5.44 -2.95 -25.02
C PRO A 342 -4.92 -4.36 -25.32
N ALA A 343 -3.78 -4.73 -24.75
CA ALA A 343 -3.25 -6.08 -24.88
C ALA A 343 -4.21 -7.16 -24.36
N CYS A 344 -4.88 -6.90 -23.22
CA CYS A 344 -5.85 -7.84 -22.66
C CYS A 344 -7.09 -7.97 -23.57
N LEU A 345 -7.59 -6.82 -24.09
CA LEU A 345 -8.73 -6.82 -25.01
C LEU A 345 -8.44 -7.54 -26.33
N ASN A 346 -7.23 -7.38 -26.84
CA ASN A 346 -6.80 -8.05 -28.07
C ASN A 346 -6.60 -9.56 -27.89
N THR A 347 -6.20 -9.98 -26.68
CA THR A 347 -5.94 -11.40 -26.41
C THR A 347 -7.21 -12.17 -26.07
N ASN A 348 -8.14 -11.55 -25.35
CA ASN A 348 -9.40 -12.18 -24.93
C ASN A 348 -10.61 -11.45 -25.55
N PRO A 349 -11.23 -12.02 -26.60
CA PRO A 349 -12.36 -11.39 -27.29
C PRO A 349 -13.65 -11.29 -26.45
N ASN A 350 -13.71 -11.98 -25.31
CA ASN A 350 -14.85 -11.99 -24.40
C ASN A 350 -14.78 -10.89 -23.32
N ILE A 351 -13.68 -10.12 -23.28
CA ILE A 351 -13.54 -8.98 -22.37
C ILE A 351 -13.87 -7.68 -23.10
N THR A 352 -14.74 -6.90 -22.51
CA THR A 352 -15.07 -5.55 -22.99
C THR A 352 -14.38 -4.49 -22.13
N GLN A 353 -14.11 -3.33 -22.71
CA GLN A 353 -13.55 -2.18 -21.98
C GLN A 353 -14.46 -1.74 -20.83
N THR A 354 -13.86 -1.22 -19.76
CA THR A 354 -14.60 -0.57 -18.67
C THR A 354 -15.42 0.60 -19.25
N GLU A 355 -16.72 0.62 -18.94
CA GLU A 355 -17.62 1.67 -19.46
C GLU A 355 -17.12 3.06 -18.99
N GLY A 356 -17.09 4.02 -19.90
CA GLY A 356 -16.49 5.35 -19.69
C GLY A 356 -15.14 5.51 -20.37
N TYR A 357 -14.47 4.42 -20.72
CA TYR A 357 -13.21 4.43 -21.49
C TYR A 357 -13.43 3.98 -22.94
N LYS A 358 -12.56 4.47 -23.84
CA LYS A 358 -12.61 4.14 -25.28
C LYS A 358 -11.58 3.07 -25.65
#